data_a0406521b19e27914b16997f348df8a1
#
_entry.id   a0406521b19e27914b16997f348df8a1
#
_cell.length_a   1.000
_cell.length_b   1.000
_cell.length_c   1.000
_cell.angle_alpha   90.00
_cell.angle_beta   90.00
_cell.angle_gamma   90.00
#
_symmetry.space_group_name_H-M   'P 1'
#
loop_
_entity.id
_entity.type
_entity.pdbx_description
1 polymer ?
#
loop_
_entity_poly.entity_id
_entity_poly.type
_entity_poly.pdbx_seq_one_letter_code
_entity_poly.pdbx_strand_id
1 'polypeptide(L)'
;MRTRTTLARVYATAAHAAVGQRRKYTDQPYIVHPIRVAEIVDLYGGTDDMISAAYLHDVVEDTAVSIDDINDMFGSAVAVIVDGLTDVSKPEDGNRAVRKELDRAHSADATWAAQFVKCADIIDNASDIGDNDPSFNVVYRKEMVSLLEVLDKVKDEPIYAAAVKAVA
;
A
#
# COMPACT_ATOMS: atom_id res chain seq x y z
N MET A 1 0.32 -14.59 19.17
CA MET A 1 -0.51 -13.78 18.25
C MET A 1 -0.25 -12.32 18.56
N ARG A 2 0.24 -11.60 17.60
CA ARG A 2 0.72 -10.21 17.72
C ARG A 2 -0.49 -9.29 17.95
N THR A 3 -0.72 -8.81 19.17
CA THR A 3 -1.94 -8.07 19.55
C THR A 3 -2.13 -6.80 18.70
N ARG A 4 -1.04 -6.06 18.39
CA ARG A 4 -1.09 -4.83 17.60
C ARG A 4 -1.49 -5.10 16.14
N THR A 5 -0.94 -6.13 15.50
CA THR A 5 -1.29 -6.49 14.13
C THR A 5 -2.75 -6.96 14.00
N THR A 6 -3.24 -7.67 15.03
CA THR A 6 -4.66 -8.04 15.10
C THR A 6 -5.56 -6.82 15.24
N LEU A 7 -5.18 -5.86 16.09
CA LEU A 7 -5.92 -4.60 16.24
C LEU A 7 -5.93 -3.81 14.92
N ALA A 8 -4.80 -3.70 14.23
CA ALA A 8 -4.70 -3.02 12.94
C ALA A 8 -5.64 -3.65 11.89
N ARG A 9 -5.67 -4.98 11.81
CA ARG A 9 -6.59 -5.70 10.93
C ARG A 9 -8.06 -5.39 11.25
N VAL A 10 -8.45 -5.45 12.53
CA VAL A 10 -9.84 -5.18 12.95
C VAL A 10 -10.21 -3.73 12.66
N TYR A 11 -9.32 -2.80 12.96
CA TYR A 11 -9.51 -1.37 12.71
C TYR A 11 -9.69 -1.06 11.22
N ALA A 12 -8.79 -1.54 10.36
CA ALA A 12 -8.90 -1.38 8.92
C ALA A 12 -10.18 -2.02 8.36
N THR A 13 -10.56 -3.21 8.86
CA THR A 13 -11.82 -3.86 8.47
C THR A 13 -13.02 -2.97 8.77
N ALA A 14 -13.07 -2.40 9.97
CA ALA A 14 -14.17 -1.52 10.38
C ALA A 14 -14.19 -0.20 9.58
N ALA A 15 -13.02 0.42 9.34
CA ALA A 15 -12.90 1.67 8.61
C ALA A 15 -13.39 1.53 7.16
N HIS A 16 -12.91 0.53 6.42
CA HIS A 16 -13.34 0.28 5.04
C HIS A 16 -14.81 -0.15 4.95
N ALA A 17 -15.28 -0.95 5.92
CA ALA A 17 -16.69 -1.34 5.98
C ALA A 17 -17.62 -0.15 6.25
N ALA A 18 -17.19 0.81 7.07
CA ALA A 18 -17.98 2.01 7.39
C ALA A 18 -18.27 2.88 6.17
N VAL A 19 -17.37 2.90 5.17
CA VAL A 19 -17.58 3.59 3.88
C VAL A 19 -18.12 2.67 2.79
N GLY A 20 -18.40 1.42 3.09
CA GLY A 20 -18.95 0.45 2.14
C GLY A 20 -18.01 0.07 1.00
N GLN A 21 -16.68 0.22 1.20
CA GLN A 21 -15.70 0.00 0.14
C GLN A 21 -15.57 -1.47 -0.21
N ARG A 22 -15.48 -1.74 -1.52
CA ARG A 22 -15.34 -3.08 -2.09
C ARG A 22 -14.25 -3.12 -3.16
N ARG A 23 -13.71 -4.32 -3.42
CA ARG A 23 -12.74 -4.52 -4.51
C ARG A 23 -13.44 -4.33 -5.87
N LYS A 24 -12.77 -3.57 -6.77
CA LYS A 24 -13.32 -3.16 -8.07
C LYS A 24 -13.73 -4.35 -8.94
N TYR A 25 -12.92 -5.40 -8.97
CA TYR A 25 -13.12 -6.50 -9.93
C TYR A 25 -13.86 -7.70 -9.35
N THR A 26 -13.72 -7.94 -8.05
CA THR A 26 -14.26 -9.15 -7.41
C THR A 26 -15.49 -8.90 -6.55
N ASP A 27 -15.80 -7.61 -6.29
CA ASP A 27 -16.86 -7.17 -5.37
C ASP A 27 -16.74 -7.76 -3.94
N GLN A 28 -15.56 -8.22 -3.57
CA GLN A 28 -15.26 -8.65 -2.19
C GLN A 28 -15.11 -7.44 -1.25
N PRO A 29 -15.28 -7.61 0.07
CA PRO A 29 -14.93 -6.58 1.05
C PRO A 29 -13.50 -6.08 0.81
N TYR A 30 -13.28 -4.75 0.87
CA TYR A 30 -11.99 -4.16 0.53
C TYR A 30 -10.82 -4.71 1.36
N ILE A 31 -11.07 -5.07 2.63
CA ILE A 31 -10.06 -5.59 3.55
C ILE A 31 -9.29 -6.83 3.03
N VAL A 32 -9.82 -7.53 2.03
CA VAL A 32 -9.13 -8.69 1.42
C VAL A 32 -7.77 -8.30 0.85
N HIS A 33 -7.66 -7.10 0.23
CA HIS A 33 -6.41 -6.57 -0.28
C HIS A 33 -5.40 -6.24 0.85
N PRO A 34 -5.69 -5.41 1.85
CA PRO A 34 -4.80 -5.20 2.99
C PRO A 34 -4.37 -6.47 3.72
N ILE A 35 -5.24 -7.49 3.80
CA ILE A 35 -4.87 -8.79 4.37
C ILE A 35 -3.77 -9.45 3.54
N ARG A 36 -3.93 -9.53 2.21
CA ARG A 36 -2.92 -10.13 1.32
C ARG A 36 -1.60 -9.36 1.34
N VAL A 37 -1.67 -8.02 1.36
CA VAL A 37 -0.46 -7.18 1.50
C VAL A 37 0.27 -7.48 2.80
N ALA A 38 -0.45 -7.58 3.93
CA ALA A 38 0.14 -7.92 5.23
C ALA A 38 0.74 -9.33 5.25
N GLU A 39 0.11 -10.31 4.60
CA GLU A 39 0.63 -11.67 4.46
C GLU A 39 1.92 -11.70 3.63
N ILE A 40 2.01 -10.91 2.55
CA ILE A 40 3.23 -10.76 1.75
C ILE A 40 4.34 -10.12 2.60
N VAL A 41 4.04 -9.05 3.36
CA VAL A 41 5.01 -8.41 4.25
C VAL A 41 5.55 -9.39 5.29
N ASP A 42 4.69 -10.19 5.92
CA ASP A 42 5.10 -11.23 6.90
C ASP A 42 5.94 -12.34 6.23
N LEU A 43 5.57 -12.78 5.04
CA LEU A 43 6.29 -13.80 4.26
C LEU A 43 7.74 -13.38 3.96
N TYR A 44 7.95 -12.10 3.67
CA TYR A 44 9.28 -11.54 3.39
C TYR A 44 10.01 -11.04 4.63
N GLY A 45 9.50 -11.31 5.83
CA GLY A 45 10.18 -11.04 7.10
C GLY A 45 9.99 -9.63 7.64
N GLY A 46 8.92 -8.93 7.24
CA GLY A 46 8.58 -7.63 7.78
C GLY A 46 8.28 -7.64 9.27
N THR A 47 8.52 -6.52 9.94
CA THR A 47 8.28 -6.35 11.38
C THR A 47 6.79 -6.23 11.69
N ASP A 48 6.42 -6.35 12.99
CA ASP A 48 5.03 -6.15 13.45
C ASP A 48 4.48 -4.76 13.08
N ASP A 49 5.33 -3.73 13.10
CA ASP A 49 4.93 -2.38 12.71
C ASP A 49 4.67 -2.28 11.20
N MET A 50 5.47 -2.95 10.37
CA MET A 50 5.27 -3.03 8.91
C MET A 50 4.00 -3.83 8.56
N ILE A 51 3.76 -4.95 9.24
CA ILE A 51 2.53 -5.76 9.07
C ILE A 51 1.29 -4.95 9.49
N SER A 52 1.38 -4.20 10.60
CA SER A 52 0.30 -3.31 11.04
C SER A 52 0.05 -2.20 10.00
N ALA A 53 1.10 -1.57 9.49
CA ALA A 53 1.01 -0.56 8.45
C ALA A 53 0.43 -1.14 7.13
N ALA A 54 0.75 -2.38 6.79
CA ALA A 54 0.18 -3.06 5.63
C ALA A 54 -1.35 -3.23 5.73
N TYR A 55 -1.88 -3.53 6.93
CA TYR A 55 -3.34 -3.50 7.13
C TYR A 55 -3.96 -2.12 6.99
N LEU A 56 -3.21 -1.06 7.32
CA LEU A 56 -3.71 0.32 7.45
C LEU A 56 -3.38 1.21 6.25
N HIS A 57 -2.63 0.73 5.25
CA HIS A 57 -2.01 1.57 4.22
C HIS A 57 -3.01 2.41 3.41
N ASP A 58 -4.21 1.88 3.14
CA ASP A 58 -5.25 2.58 2.38
C ASP A 58 -6.30 3.28 3.26
N VAL A 59 -6.23 3.12 4.60
CA VAL A 59 -7.28 3.63 5.50
C VAL A 59 -7.35 5.16 5.46
N VAL A 60 -6.20 5.84 5.39
CA VAL A 60 -6.12 7.32 5.36
C VAL A 60 -6.60 7.88 4.02
N GLU A 61 -6.32 7.20 2.92
CA GLU A 61 -6.76 7.64 1.59
C GLU A 61 -8.26 7.44 1.37
N ASP A 62 -8.79 6.33 1.83
CA ASP A 62 -10.09 5.82 1.43
C ASP A 62 -11.20 6.04 2.47
N THR A 63 -10.86 6.49 3.68
CA THR A 63 -11.80 6.65 4.79
C THR A 63 -11.66 8.03 5.47
N ALA A 64 -12.40 8.26 6.56
CA ALA A 64 -12.30 9.48 7.35
C ALA A 64 -11.15 9.46 8.39
N VAL A 65 -10.36 8.40 8.43
CA VAL A 65 -9.25 8.25 9.38
C VAL A 65 -8.07 9.11 8.97
N SER A 66 -7.49 9.85 9.91
CA SER A 66 -6.30 10.67 9.70
C SER A 66 -5.01 9.95 10.14
N ILE A 67 -3.85 10.48 9.73
CA ILE A 67 -2.54 10.02 10.23
C ILE A 67 -2.42 10.22 11.74
N ASP A 68 -3.02 11.28 12.30
CA ASP A 68 -3.03 11.52 13.74
C ASP A 68 -3.80 10.41 14.48
N ASP A 69 -4.94 9.95 13.95
CA ASP A 69 -5.67 8.81 14.51
C ASP A 69 -4.83 7.52 14.49
N ILE A 70 -4.07 7.30 13.40
CA ILE A 70 -3.14 6.16 13.31
C ILE A 70 -2.03 6.28 14.34
N ASN A 71 -1.45 7.49 14.50
CA ASN A 71 -0.40 7.74 15.50
C ASN A 71 -0.91 7.50 16.94
N ASP A 72 -2.09 7.97 17.27
CA ASP A 72 -2.67 7.84 18.60
C ASP A 72 -3.01 6.38 18.94
N MET A 73 -3.48 5.61 17.95
CA MET A 73 -3.92 4.24 18.15
C MET A 73 -2.76 3.22 18.06
N PHE A 74 -1.83 3.40 17.13
CA PHE A 74 -0.80 2.41 16.77
C PHE A 74 0.64 2.87 17.04
N GLY A 75 0.84 4.17 17.35
CA GLY A 75 2.13 4.77 17.62
C GLY A 75 2.85 5.30 16.37
N SER A 76 3.86 6.14 16.62
CA SER A 76 4.56 6.90 15.59
C SER A 76 5.29 6.03 14.55
N ALA A 77 5.80 4.87 14.96
CA ALA A 77 6.47 3.96 14.02
C ALA A 77 5.52 3.47 12.92
N VAL A 78 4.29 3.07 13.27
CA VAL A 78 3.27 2.66 12.30
C VAL A 78 2.77 3.86 11.49
N ALA A 79 2.52 4.99 12.15
CA ALA A 79 2.03 6.20 11.47
C ALA A 79 2.99 6.71 10.38
N VAL A 80 4.29 6.74 10.64
CA VAL A 80 5.32 7.15 9.66
C VAL A 80 5.35 6.21 8.45
N ILE A 81 5.14 4.90 8.66
CA ILE A 81 5.07 3.95 7.54
C ILE A 81 3.81 4.20 6.73
N VAL A 82 2.65 4.35 7.36
CA VAL A 82 1.36 4.62 6.68
C VAL A 82 1.41 5.95 5.92
N ASP A 83 1.97 7.00 6.51
CA ASP A 83 2.15 8.31 5.85
C ASP A 83 2.98 8.19 4.57
N GLY A 84 4.10 7.44 4.61
CA GLY A 84 4.94 7.17 3.44
C GLY A 84 4.29 6.29 2.37
N LEU A 85 3.18 5.61 2.69
CA LEU A 85 2.39 4.80 1.75
C LEU A 85 1.22 5.56 1.15
N THR A 86 0.76 6.62 1.83
CA THR A 86 -0.41 7.43 1.47
C THR A 86 -0.08 8.37 0.30
N ASP A 87 -0.86 8.34 -0.77
CA ASP A 87 -0.71 9.27 -1.90
C ASP A 87 -0.95 10.71 -1.42
N VAL A 88 -0.09 11.63 -1.85
CA VAL A 88 -0.14 13.07 -1.46
C VAL A 88 -0.83 13.93 -2.49
N SER A 89 -0.99 13.45 -3.72
CA SER A 89 -1.59 14.18 -4.81
C SER A 89 -3.11 14.34 -4.63
N LYS A 90 -3.61 15.46 -5.14
CA LYS A 90 -5.03 15.81 -5.11
C LYS A 90 -5.57 16.02 -6.53
N PRO A 91 -6.89 15.91 -6.75
CA PRO A 91 -7.49 16.13 -8.07
C PRO A 91 -7.12 17.48 -8.72
N GLU A 92 -6.95 18.53 -7.92
CA GLU A 92 -6.58 19.88 -8.35
C GLU A 92 -5.10 20.03 -8.77
N ASP A 93 -4.22 19.09 -8.43
CA ASP A 93 -2.79 19.17 -8.77
C ASP A 93 -2.51 18.95 -10.27
N GLY A 94 -3.50 18.44 -11.01
CA GLY A 94 -3.39 18.26 -12.45
C GLY A 94 -3.89 16.91 -12.97
N ASN A 95 -3.41 16.55 -14.16
CA ASN A 95 -3.78 15.27 -14.78
C ASN A 95 -3.10 14.07 -14.08
N ARG A 96 -3.48 12.85 -14.48
CA ARG A 96 -2.96 11.62 -13.89
C ARG A 96 -1.42 11.57 -13.88
N ALA A 97 -0.76 12.00 -14.95
CA ALA A 97 0.71 11.93 -15.03
C ALA A 97 1.37 12.84 -13.98
N VAL A 98 0.87 14.07 -13.81
CA VAL A 98 1.35 15.01 -12.79
C VAL A 98 1.14 14.45 -11.38
N ARG A 99 -0.05 13.94 -11.10
CA ARG A 99 -0.37 13.35 -9.80
C ARG A 99 0.53 12.15 -9.48
N LYS A 100 0.72 11.24 -10.42
CA LYS A 100 1.62 10.08 -10.23
C LYS A 100 3.09 10.48 -10.05
N GLU A 101 3.52 11.62 -10.61
CA GLU A 101 4.85 12.17 -10.34
C GLU A 101 4.99 12.65 -8.89
N LEU A 102 3.98 13.37 -8.36
CA LEU A 102 3.98 13.82 -6.96
C LEU A 102 4.00 12.64 -5.99
N ASP A 103 3.15 11.63 -6.22
CA ASP A 103 3.08 10.43 -5.38
C ASP A 103 4.38 9.62 -5.44
N ARG A 104 5.01 9.54 -6.64
CA ARG A 104 6.31 8.87 -6.82
C ARG A 104 7.44 9.59 -6.07
N ALA A 105 7.47 10.92 -6.10
CA ALA A 105 8.44 11.71 -5.34
C ALA A 105 8.27 11.49 -3.83
N HIS A 106 7.02 11.46 -3.34
CA HIS A 106 6.72 11.14 -1.95
C HIS A 106 7.20 9.73 -1.56
N SER A 107 6.95 8.74 -2.41
CA SER A 107 7.40 7.35 -2.19
C SER A 107 8.94 7.23 -2.18
N ALA A 108 9.65 8.04 -2.99
CA ALA A 108 11.11 8.07 -2.99
C ALA A 108 11.69 8.54 -1.65
N ASP A 109 11.05 9.52 -1.02
CA ASP A 109 11.45 10.07 0.28
C ASP A 109 11.05 9.18 1.45
N ALA A 110 10.06 8.31 1.27
CA ALA A 110 9.53 7.43 2.30
C ALA A 110 10.60 6.55 2.96
N THR A 111 10.30 6.06 4.18
CA THR A 111 11.23 5.19 4.94
C THR A 111 11.45 3.85 4.22
N TRP A 112 12.57 3.16 4.56
CA TRP A 112 12.81 1.78 4.09
C TRP A 112 11.60 0.88 4.36
N ALA A 113 11.00 0.97 5.53
CA ALA A 113 9.84 0.17 5.91
C ALA A 113 8.61 0.47 5.04
N ALA A 114 8.34 1.75 4.72
CA ALA A 114 7.26 2.12 3.82
C ALA A 114 7.50 1.63 2.39
N GLN A 115 8.73 1.77 1.87
CA GLN A 115 9.09 1.25 0.54
C GLN A 115 8.98 -0.27 0.47
N PHE A 116 9.31 -0.98 1.55
CA PHE A 116 9.15 -2.43 1.65
C PHE A 116 7.67 -2.84 1.56
N VAL A 117 6.79 -2.18 2.33
CA VAL A 117 5.34 -2.44 2.27
C VAL A 117 4.75 -2.04 0.91
N LYS A 118 5.25 -0.96 0.27
CA LYS A 118 4.85 -0.58 -1.09
C LYS A 118 5.16 -1.67 -2.11
N CYS A 119 6.27 -2.40 -1.98
CA CYS A 119 6.55 -3.57 -2.82
C CYS A 119 5.48 -4.66 -2.67
N ALA A 120 5.00 -4.92 -1.45
CA ALA A 120 3.93 -5.90 -1.20
C ALA A 120 2.60 -5.47 -1.84
N ASP A 121 2.26 -4.19 -1.73
CA ASP A 121 1.08 -3.58 -2.36
C ASP A 121 1.12 -3.74 -3.89
N ILE A 122 2.27 -3.45 -4.52
CA ILE A 122 2.49 -3.64 -5.96
C ILE A 122 2.27 -5.10 -6.36
N ILE A 123 2.79 -6.05 -5.60
CA ILE A 123 2.67 -7.49 -5.90
C ILE A 123 1.20 -7.92 -5.91
N ASP A 124 0.43 -7.56 -4.88
CA ASP A 124 -0.99 -7.96 -4.80
C ASP A 124 -1.83 -7.29 -5.88
N ASN A 125 -1.64 -6.00 -6.12
CA ASN A 125 -2.37 -5.28 -7.16
C ASN A 125 -2.01 -5.75 -8.58
N ALA A 126 -0.75 -6.10 -8.85
CA ALA A 126 -0.32 -6.61 -10.14
C ALA A 126 -1.05 -7.92 -10.50
N SER A 127 -1.24 -8.81 -9.53
CA SER A 127 -2.01 -10.04 -9.70
C SER A 127 -3.48 -9.74 -9.99
N ASP A 128 -4.13 -8.94 -9.16
CA ASP A 128 -5.56 -8.63 -9.27
C ASP A 128 -5.90 -7.92 -10.60
N ILE A 129 -5.10 -6.91 -10.98
CA ILE A 129 -5.31 -6.16 -12.24
C ILE A 129 -4.96 -7.04 -13.46
N GLY A 130 -3.88 -7.82 -13.38
CA GLY A 130 -3.46 -8.72 -14.44
C GLY A 130 -4.53 -9.73 -14.82
N ASP A 131 -5.19 -10.27 -13.83
CA ASP A 131 -6.25 -11.28 -14.01
C ASP A 131 -7.58 -10.69 -14.51
N ASN A 132 -7.90 -9.44 -14.15
CA ASN A 132 -9.27 -8.90 -14.31
C ASN A 132 -9.35 -7.72 -15.29
N ASP A 133 -8.26 -6.99 -15.59
CA ASP A 133 -8.27 -5.82 -16.49
C ASP A 133 -6.99 -5.75 -17.34
N PRO A 134 -6.86 -6.60 -18.37
CA PRO A 134 -5.66 -6.64 -19.22
C PRO A 134 -5.35 -5.31 -19.91
N SER A 135 -6.36 -4.49 -20.21
CA SER A 135 -6.16 -3.19 -20.87
C SER A 135 -5.55 -2.16 -19.92
N PHE A 136 -6.04 -2.07 -18.70
CA PHE A 136 -5.48 -1.20 -17.68
C PHE A 136 -4.13 -1.74 -17.15
N ASN A 137 -3.94 -3.06 -17.15
CA ASN A 137 -2.67 -3.66 -16.74
C ASN A 137 -1.45 -3.12 -17.50
N VAL A 138 -1.61 -2.80 -18.79
CA VAL A 138 -0.52 -2.18 -19.58
C VAL A 138 -0.12 -0.82 -19.01
N VAL A 139 -1.08 0.00 -18.60
CA VAL A 139 -0.83 1.31 -17.98
C VAL A 139 -0.25 1.13 -16.57
N TYR A 140 -0.88 0.27 -15.78
CA TYR A 140 -0.46 -0.03 -14.40
C TYR A 140 1.01 -0.47 -14.34
N ARG A 141 1.40 -1.45 -15.17
CA ARG A 141 2.79 -1.93 -15.21
C ARG A 141 3.78 -0.82 -15.50
N LYS A 142 3.51 0.06 -16.46
CA LYS A 142 4.41 1.19 -16.78
C LYS A 142 4.57 2.14 -15.59
N GLU A 143 3.46 2.46 -14.91
CA GLU A 143 3.48 3.31 -13.73
C GLU A 143 4.27 2.65 -12.58
N MET A 144 4.10 1.35 -12.35
CA MET A 144 4.79 0.62 -11.29
C MET A 144 6.28 0.41 -11.59
N VAL A 145 6.67 0.22 -12.85
CA VAL A 145 8.09 0.21 -13.24
C VAL A 145 8.73 1.55 -12.85
N SER A 146 8.10 2.67 -13.21
CA SER A 146 8.61 4.01 -12.84
C SER A 146 8.62 4.26 -11.32
N LEU A 147 7.65 3.70 -10.58
CA LEU A 147 7.65 3.77 -9.12
C LEU A 147 8.79 2.95 -8.52
N LEU A 148 8.98 1.71 -8.96
CA LEU A 148 10.06 0.84 -8.48
C LEU A 148 11.45 1.45 -8.71
N GLU A 149 11.67 2.20 -9.81
CA GLU A 149 12.92 2.88 -10.08
C GLU A 149 13.36 3.83 -8.95
N VAL A 150 12.41 4.42 -8.22
CA VAL A 150 12.69 5.38 -7.13
C VAL A 150 12.67 4.77 -5.73
N LEU A 151 12.31 3.49 -5.57
CA LEU A 151 12.32 2.80 -4.28
C LEU A 151 13.74 2.32 -3.92
N ASP A 152 14.68 3.25 -3.83
CA ASP A 152 16.13 2.96 -3.71
C ASP A 152 16.51 2.24 -2.43
N LYS A 153 15.74 2.45 -1.34
CA LYS A 153 16.09 1.92 -0.02
C LYS A 153 15.88 0.42 0.11
N VAL A 154 15.12 -0.20 -0.82
CA VAL A 154 14.75 -1.63 -0.77
C VAL A 154 15.27 -2.45 -1.96
N LYS A 155 16.11 -1.87 -2.83
CA LYS A 155 16.58 -2.53 -4.07
C LYS A 155 17.29 -3.87 -3.83
N ASP A 156 17.93 -4.02 -2.69
CA ASP A 156 18.65 -5.25 -2.32
C ASP A 156 17.75 -6.28 -1.61
N GLU A 157 16.48 -5.94 -1.37
CA GLU A 157 15.54 -6.81 -0.66
C GLU A 157 14.88 -7.83 -1.60
N PRO A 158 14.67 -9.09 -1.17
CA PRO A 158 13.99 -10.11 -1.98
C PRO A 158 12.58 -9.69 -2.43
N ILE A 159 11.86 -8.93 -1.62
CA ILE A 159 10.52 -8.43 -1.95
C ILE A 159 10.56 -7.43 -3.12
N TYR A 160 11.62 -6.63 -3.26
CA TYR A 160 11.79 -5.73 -4.39
C TYR A 160 11.92 -6.52 -5.70
N ALA A 161 12.77 -7.57 -5.71
CA ALA A 161 12.90 -8.43 -6.87
C ALA A 161 11.58 -9.12 -7.25
N ALA A 162 10.78 -9.50 -6.25
CA ALA A 162 9.45 -10.06 -6.46
C ALA A 162 8.47 -9.02 -7.06
N ALA A 163 8.50 -7.77 -6.58
CA ALA A 163 7.69 -6.68 -7.14
C ALA A 163 8.08 -6.36 -8.60
N VAL A 164 9.37 -6.28 -8.91
CA VAL A 164 9.85 -6.13 -10.30
C VAL A 164 9.32 -7.25 -11.18
N LYS A 165 9.40 -8.50 -10.73
CA LYS A 165 8.89 -9.66 -11.48
C LYS A 165 7.37 -9.61 -11.68
N ALA A 166 6.62 -9.10 -10.71
CA ALA A 166 5.16 -9.02 -10.79
C ALA A 166 4.67 -8.05 -11.88
N VAL A 167 5.49 -7.04 -12.22
CA VAL A 167 5.17 -6.01 -13.23
C VAL A 167 5.97 -6.15 -14.54
N ALA A 168 6.77 -7.18 -14.67
CA ALA A 168 7.59 -7.45 -15.85
C ALA A 168 6.76 -7.89 -17.08
#